data_25026687f9a42828d17e33c1995cbc6c
#
_entry.id   25026687f9a42828d17e33c1995cbc6c
#
_cell.length_a   1.000
_cell.length_b   1.000
_cell.length_c   1.000
_cell.angle_alpha   90.00
_cell.angle_beta   90.00
_cell.angle_gamma   90.00
#
_symmetry.space_group_name_H-M   'P 1'
#
loop_
_entity.id
_entity.type
_entity.pdbx_description
1 polymer ?
#
loop_
_entity_poly.entity_id
_entity_poly.type
_entity_poly.pdbx_seq_one_letter_code
_entity_poly.pdbx_strand_id
1 'polypeptide(L)'
;MTKETLSVAVIGAGMAGRTHADGWRQANTVFASDLPRLRLAAIADAYLPFAEAAARDYGYEKATDNWKDIVDDPDIDIVSIVVGNKLHREMAEALVKAGKHVLCEKPLTDNLEDAKAMAEFGATDKVVTGLGYCYRRNPGLAKIADMVQSGQLGEITHFDARYWCDYGCDPNTPIAWRYKGPMGSGALGDVGSHLVDTSEFICGPLKAVAGAQLSTVIKKRPPALEGVAGGRGASSQAEATEIVENDDVATCTLKFENGIIGTFSVSRVAFNSPNSMQITVNGTKGMVSFDMARAGEIMVDDQTAPAGLGGPRRVLVNPDFPYFKGGSSMDFGGVGVTQIQQFVYQAHAFLEQVAGVKDGLPPTPDFAYGYRSMRILDAIAKCAANGGTEMEIK
;
A
#
# COMPACT_ATOMS: atom_id res chain seq x y z
N MET A 1 5.88 -19.56 25.12
CA MET A 1 4.69 -18.85 25.65
C MET A 1 4.68 -17.50 24.97
N THR A 2 3.60 -17.17 24.26
CA THR A 2 3.39 -15.83 23.69
C THR A 2 3.29 -14.83 24.85
N LYS A 3 3.92 -13.66 24.71
CA LYS A 3 3.79 -12.57 25.69
C LYS A 3 2.31 -12.19 25.84
N GLU A 4 1.82 -11.89 27.04
CA GLU A 4 0.46 -11.39 27.26
C GLU A 4 0.25 -9.97 26.70
N THR A 5 1.35 -9.21 26.60
CA THR A 5 1.36 -7.85 26.07
C THR A 5 2.54 -7.69 25.10
N LEU A 6 2.29 -7.11 23.94
CA LEU A 6 3.30 -6.70 22.96
C LEU A 6 3.36 -5.18 22.88
N SER A 7 4.56 -4.64 22.85
CA SER A 7 4.79 -3.20 22.78
C SER A 7 5.05 -2.76 21.35
N VAL A 8 4.36 -1.74 20.90
CA VAL A 8 4.41 -1.23 19.51
C VAL A 8 4.99 0.17 19.48
N ALA A 9 5.86 0.41 18.49
CA ALA A 9 6.35 1.75 18.15
C ALA A 9 6.15 2.08 16.67
N VAL A 10 6.13 3.37 16.35
CA VAL A 10 6.03 3.89 14.98
C VAL A 10 7.18 4.85 14.72
N ILE A 11 7.92 4.66 13.63
CA ILE A 11 8.96 5.56 13.15
C ILE A 11 8.41 6.32 11.96
N GLY A 12 8.25 7.64 12.09
CA GLY A 12 7.59 8.56 11.17
C GLY A 12 6.22 8.98 11.69
N ALA A 13 6.00 10.28 11.86
CA ALA A 13 4.77 10.88 12.38
C ALA A 13 4.04 11.78 11.36
N GLY A 14 4.36 11.62 10.07
CA GLY A 14 3.62 12.22 8.97
C GLY A 14 2.21 11.59 8.82
N MET A 15 1.48 11.95 7.77
CA MET A 15 0.11 11.47 7.52
C MET A 15 0.00 9.94 7.62
N ALA A 16 0.83 9.18 6.92
CA ALA A 16 0.79 7.73 6.95
C ALA A 16 1.22 7.16 8.31
N GLY A 17 2.23 7.74 8.98
CA GLY A 17 2.66 7.32 10.31
C GLY A 17 1.57 7.49 11.36
N ARG A 18 0.84 8.60 11.32
CA ARG A 18 -0.34 8.81 12.18
C ARG A 18 -1.45 7.80 11.89
N THR A 19 -1.61 7.39 10.62
CA THR A 19 -2.58 6.34 10.25
C THR A 19 -2.14 4.97 10.77
N HIS A 20 -0.84 4.64 10.75
CA HIS A 20 -0.31 3.44 11.41
C HIS A 20 -0.50 3.49 12.92
N ALA A 21 -0.24 4.65 13.56
CA ALA A 21 -0.43 4.81 14.99
C ALA A 21 -1.89 4.57 15.41
N ASP A 22 -2.86 5.08 14.64
CA ASP A 22 -4.28 4.83 14.84
C ASP A 22 -4.65 3.37 14.55
N GLY A 23 -4.08 2.78 13.50
CA GLY A 23 -4.27 1.37 13.16
C GLY A 23 -3.86 0.43 14.30
N TRP A 24 -2.69 0.63 14.90
CA TRP A 24 -2.24 -0.14 16.04
C TRP A 24 -3.12 0.06 17.28
N ARG A 25 -3.55 1.28 17.55
CA ARG A 25 -4.47 1.58 18.67
C ARG A 25 -5.77 0.79 18.58
N GLN A 26 -6.23 0.50 17.38
CA GLN A 26 -7.49 -0.20 17.12
C GLN A 26 -7.31 -1.70 16.82
N ALA A 27 -6.11 -2.21 16.60
CA ALA A 27 -5.87 -3.57 16.14
C ALA A 27 -6.50 -4.67 17.00
N ASN A 28 -6.57 -4.49 18.33
CA ASN A 28 -7.25 -5.44 19.23
C ASN A 28 -8.77 -5.26 19.31
N THR A 29 -9.38 -4.31 18.59
CA THR A 29 -10.81 -4.00 18.69
C THR A 29 -11.65 -4.61 17.56
N VAL A 30 -11.00 -5.31 16.63
CA VAL A 30 -11.61 -5.91 15.45
C VAL A 30 -11.39 -7.43 15.45
N PHE A 31 -12.24 -8.18 14.75
CA PHE A 31 -12.17 -9.63 14.49
C PHE A 31 -12.10 -10.55 15.71
N ALA A 32 -12.45 -10.08 16.89
CA ALA A 32 -12.68 -10.87 18.13
C ALA A 32 -11.72 -12.07 18.31
N SER A 33 -10.41 -11.85 18.34
CA SER A 33 -9.38 -12.88 18.49
C SER A 33 -8.66 -12.75 19.85
N ASP A 34 -8.17 -13.88 20.37
CA ASP A 34 -7.37 -13.94 21.60
C ASP A 34 -5.91 -13.51 21.32
N LEU A 35 -5.74 -12.23 20.97
CA LEU A 35 -4.43 -11.66 20.69
C LEU A 35 -3.83 -11.00 21.93
N PRO A 36 -2.49 -10.95 22.03
CA PRO A 36 -1.80 -10.17 23.04
C PRO A 36 -2.31 -8.73 23.10
N ARG A 37 -2.38 -8.16 24.29
CA ARG A 37 -2.70 -6.73 24.45
C ARG A 37 -1.59 -5.89 23.83
N LEU A 38 -1.94 -4.74 23.28
CA LEU A 38 -0.97 -3.80 22.75
C LEU A 38 -0.68 -2.68 23.74
N ARG A 39 0.60 -2.46 24.01
CA ARG A 39 1.14 -1.27 24.65
C ARG A 39 1.64 -0.33 23.57
N LEU A 40 1.12 0.87 23.49
CA LEU A 40 1.51 1.90 22.55
C LEU A 40 2.75 2.62 23.11
N ALA A 41 3.95 2.12 22.80
CA ALA A 41 5.17 2.47 23.53
C ALA A 41 5.76 3.81 23.08
N ALA A 42 6.03 4.00 21.79
CA ALA A 42 6.76 5.18 21.32
C ALA A 42 6.41 5.58 19.88
N ILE A 43 6.54 6.89 19.61
CA ILE A 43 6.57 7.44 18.25
C ILE A 43 7.89 8.22 18.06
N ALA A 44 8.57 7.96 16.93
CA ALA A 44 9.76 8.71 16.53
C ALA A 44 9.50 9.51 15.25
N ASP A 45 9.99 10.73 15.18
CA ASP A 45 10.07 11.53 13.96
C ASP A 45 11.24 12.49 14.05
N ALA A 46 12.00 12.68 12.98
CA ALA A 46 13.13 13.61 12.94
C ALA A 46 12.74 15.05 13.32
N TYR A 47 11.46 15.38 13.18
CA TYR A 47 10.90 16.62 13.70
C TYR A 47 10.08 16.33 14.96
N LEU A 48 10.72 16.48 16.12
CA LEU A 48 10.15 16.11 17.44
C LEU A 48 8.72 16.59 17.66
N PRO A 49 8.30 17.82 17.29
CA PRO A 49 6.92 18.25 17.49
C PRO A 49 5.87 17.37 16.77
N PHE A 50 6.22 16.72 15.65
CA PHE A 50 5.33 15.76 14.99
C PHE A 50 5.20 14.50 15.83
N ALA A 51 6.29 13.96 16.37
CA ALA A 51 6.27 12.80 17.25
C ALA A 51 5.47 13.06 18.51
N GLU A 52 5.68 14.21 19.18
CA GLU A 52 4.95 14.62 20.39
C GLU A 52 3.45 14.78 20.13
N ALA A 53 3.07 15.45 19.03
CA ALA A 53 1.68 15.60 18.66
C ALA A 53 1.02 14.24 18.39
N ALA A 54 1.67 13.35 17.63
CA ALA A 54 1.15 12.03 17.34
C ALA A 54 1.07 11.15 18.60
N ALA A 55 2.09 11.15 19.46
CA ALA A 55 2.07 10.40 20.70
C ALA A 55 0.90 10.82 21.61
N ARG A 56 0.69 12.13 21.79
CA ARG A 56 -0.44 12.66 22.55
C ARG A 56 -1.79 12.28 21.95
N ASP A 57 -1.95 12.46 20.63
CA ASP A 57 -3.24 12.30 19.94
C ASP A 57 -3.66 10.82 19.85
N TYR A 58 -2.69 9.90 19.72
CA TYR A 58 -2.94 8.46 19.59
C TYR A 58 -2.67 7.66 20.87
N GLY A 59 -2.22 8.31 21.95
CA GLY A 59 -2.04 7.69 23.27
C GLY A 59 -0.78 6.84 23.40
N TYR A 60 0.30 7.18 22.70
CA TYR A 60 1.60 6.58 22.88
C TYR A 60 2.32 7.19 24.09
N GLU A 61 3.09 6.34 24.81
CA GLU A 61 3.72 6.73 26.07
C GLU A 61 4.88 7.71 25.89
N LYS A 62 5.65 7.58 24.78
CA LYS A 62 6.87 8.34 24.53
C LYS A 62 6.89 8.95 23.13
N ALA A 63 7.58 10.07 23.00
CA ALA A 63 7.97 10.67 21.73
C ALA A 63 9.48 10.90 21.72
N THR A 64 10.13 10.72 20.56
CA THR A 64 11.56 10.95 20.38
C THR A 64 11.87 11.48 18.97
N ASP A 65 12.95 12.23 18.81
CA ASP A 65 13.51 12.63 17.50
C ASP A 65 14.58 11.66 16.98
N ASN A 66 14.93 10.65 17.77
CA ASN A 66 15.94 9.67 17.45
C ASN A 66 15.34 8.25 17.34
N TRP A 67 15.16 7.75 16.14
CA TRP A 67 14.63 6.40 15.91
C TRP A 67 15.47 5.27 16.53
N LYS A 68 16.76 5.51 16.84
CA LYS A 68 17.63 4.52 17.49
C LYS A 68 17.19 4.24 18.91
N ASP A 69 16.55 5.18 19.58
CA ASP A 69 15.97 4.95 20.92
C ASP A 69 14.92 3.81 20.88
N ILE A 70 14.21 3.65 19.74
CA ILE A 70 13.28 2.53 19.52
C ILE A 70 14.04 1.22 19.29
N VAL A 71 15.16 1.26 18.56
CA VAL A 71 16.00 0.06 18.33
C VAL A 71 16.57 -0.44 19.66
N ASP A 72 17.08 0.47 20.49
CA ASP A 72 17.78 0.18 21.73
C ASP A 72 16.85 -0.15 22.90
N ASP A 73 15.54 0.17 22.82
CA ASP A 73 14.56 -0.15 23.86
C ASP A 73 14.19 -1.66 23.81
N PRO A 74 14.65 -2.48 24.81
CA PRO A 74 14.39 -3.92 24.79
C PRO A 74 12.91 -4.29 25.02
N ASP A 75 12.11 -3.35 25.47
CA ASP A 75 10.70 -3.57 25.76
C ASP A 75 9.78 -3.34 24.55
N ILE A 76 10.32 -2.91 23.40
CA ILE A 76 9.57 -2.75 22.15
C ILE A 76 9.67 -4.04 21.34
N ASP A 77 8.55 -4.59 20.93
CA ASP A 77 8.43 -5.85 20.19
C ASP A 77 8.18 -5.62 18.69
N ILE A 78 7.31 -4.69 18.34
CA ILE A 78 6.83 -4.44 16.98
C ILE A 78 7.11 -2.99 16.60
N VAL A 79 7.59 -2.77 15.38
CA VAL A 79 7.87 -1.42 14.88
C VAL A 79 7.31 -1.24 13.48
N SER A 80 6.50 -0.17 13.27
CA SER A 80 6.16 0.31 11.94
C SER A 80 7.18 1.34 11.45
N ILE A 81 7.72 1.13 10.24
CA ILE A 81 8.59 2.08 9.55
C ILE A 81 7.76 2.83 8.51
N VAL A 82 7.58 4.14 8.71
CA VAL A 82 6.72 5.00 7.88
C VAL A 82 7.43 6.31 7.54
N VAL A 83 8.55 6.21 6.87
CA VAL A 83 9.45 7.32 6.51
C VAL A 83 9.69 7.37 5.00
N GLY A 84 10.60 8.19 4.53
CA GLY A 84 11.03 8.18 3.12
C GLY A 84 11.78 6.88 2.75
N ASN A 85 11.49 6.34 1.57
CA ASN A 85 11.90 5.00 1.12
C ASN A 85 13.41 4.71 1.26
N LYS A 86 14.27 5.71 1.12
CA LYS A 86 15.74 5.59 1.29
C LYS A 86 16.18 5.13 2.68
N LEU A 87 15.36 5.36 3.69
CA LEU A 87 15.68 5.04 5.08
C LEU A 87 15.16 3.67 5.49
N HIS A 88 14.32 3.02 4.68
CA HIS A 88 13.68 1.76 5.02
C HIS A 88 14.69 0.66 5.33
N ARG A 89 15.71 0.48 4.47
CA ARG A 89 16.73 -0.57 4.66
C ARG A 89 17.51 -0.40 5.97
N GLU A 90 18.08 0.79 6.21
CA GLU A 90 18.89 1.05 7.40
C GLU A 90 18.10 0.75 8.69
N MET A 91 16.88 1.27 8.76
CA MET A 91 16.02 1.11 9.92
C MET A 91 15.55 -0.35 10.09
N ALA A 92 15.09 -0.99 9.01
CA ALA A 92 14.63 -2.37 9.06
C ALA A 92 15.73 -3.33 9.44
N GLU A 93 16.95 -3.16 8.90
CA GLU A 93 18.10 -3.99 9.23
C GLU A 93 18.49 -3.87 10.72
N ALA A 94 18.50 -2.65 11.26
CA ALA A 94 18.80 -2.42 12.67
C ALA A 94 17.73 -3.06 13.58
N LEU A 95 16.46 -2.90 13.25
CA LEU A 95 15.34 -3.45 14.02
C LEU A 95 15.31 -4.99 13.99
N VAL A 96 15.49 -5.59 12.81
CA VAL A 96 15.56 -7.06 12.67
C VAL A 96 16.75 -7.63 13.45
N LYS A 97 17.93 -6.98 13.40
CA LYS A 97 19.11 -7.36 14.21
C LYS A 97 18.84 -7.25 15.71
N ALA A 98 18.05 -6.26 16.13
CA ALA A 98 17.62 -6.10 17.52
C ALA A 98 16.50 -7.07 17.94
N GLY A 99 16.03 -7.95 17.03
CA GLY A 99 15.00 -8.94 17.30
C GLY A 99 13.58 -8.40 17.31
N LYS A 100 13.31 -7.27 16.66
CA LYS A 100 12.01 -6.64 16.59
C LYS A 100 11.25 -7.05 15.32
N HIS A 101 9.94 -7.29 15.43
CA HIS A 101 9.06 -7.49 14.29
C HIS A 101 8.87 -6.16 13.54
N VAL A 102 8.89 -6.20 12.21
CA VAL A 102 8.93 -4.96 11.40
C VAL A 102 7.79 -4.96 10.37
N LEU A 103 6.93 -3.96 10.44
CA LEU A 103 5.96 -3.60 9.41
C LEU A 103 6.47 -2.35 8.68
N CYS A 104 7.01 -2.52 7.47
CA CYS A 104 7.56 -1.42 6.67
C CYS A 104 6.53 -0.90 5.67
N GLU A 105 6.43 0.41 5.46
CA GLU A 105 5.61 0.99 4.42
C GLU A 105 6.15 0.68 3.01
N LYS A 106 5.24 0.73 2.05
CA LYS A 106 5.50 0.55 0.63
C LYS A 106 5.99 1.87 -0.04
N PRO A 107 6.70 1.82 -1.17
CA PRO A 107 7.40 0.63 -1.70
C PRO A 107 8.51 0.21 -0.74
N LEU A 108 8.97 -1.05 -0.85
CA LEU A 108 9.94 -1.60 0.12
C LEU A 108 11.19 -0.74 0.26
N THR A 109 11.69 -0.21 -0.88
CA THR A 109 12.84 0.70 -0.96
C THR A 109 12.69 1.64 -2.16
N ASP A 110 13.70 2.45 -2.44
CA ASP A 110 13.79 3.27 -3.65
C ASP A 110 14.70 2.63 -4.75
N ASN A 111 15.32 1.47 -4.48
CA ASN A 111 16.19 0.78 -5.41
C ASN A 111 16.19 -0.75 -5.19
N LEU A 112 16.58 -1.52 -6.22
CA LEU A 112 16.53 -2.99 -6.18
C LEU A 112 17.60 -3.62 -5.27
N GLU A 113 18.77 -3.00 -5.11
CA GLU A 113 19.85 -3.54 -4.29
C GLU A 113 19.42 -3.59 -2.82
N ASP A 114 18.87 -2.50 -2.32
CA ASP A 114 18.36 -2.42 -0.97
C ASP A 114 17.15 -3.34 -0.76
N ALA A 115 16.26 -3.43 -1.75
CA ALA A 115 15.12 -4.35 -1.68
C ALA A 115 15.56 -5.82 -1.60
N LYS A 116 16.58 -6.20 -2.36
CA LYS A 116 17.19 -7.53 -2.29
C LYS A 116 17.78 -7.80 -0.93
N ALA A 117 18.56 -6.86 -0.41
CA ALA A 117 19.16 -6.99 0.93
C ALA A 117 18.08 -7.13 2.01
N MET A 118 16.98 -6.36 1.92
CA MET A 118 15.85 -6.47 2.85
C MET A 118 15.17 -7.84 2.76
N ALA A 119 14.98 -8.40 1.58
CA ALA A 119 14.46 -9.75 1.41
C ALA A 119 15.39 -10.81 2.02
N GLU A 120 16.71 -10.65 1.86
CA GLU A 120 17.71 -11.57 2.39
C GLU A 120 17.77 -11.58 3.92
N PHE A 121 17.89 -10.43 4.57
CA PHE A 121 17.92 -10.39 6.05
C PHE A 121 16.52 -10.57 6.68
N GLY A 122 15.45 -10.30 5.93
CA GLY A 122 14.07 -10.55 6.35
C GLY A 122 13.67 -12.03 6.30
N ALA A 123 14.41 -12.86 5.58
CA ALA A 123 14.21 -14.31 5.52
C ALA A 123 14.73 -14.98 6.80
N THR A 124 14.05 -14.76 7.91
CA THR A 124 14.41 -15.27 9.25
C THR A 124 13.16 -15.78 9.96
N ASP A 125 13.32 -16.78 10.81
CA ASP A 125 12.29 -17.33 11.70
C ASP A 125 12.22 -16.64 13.07
N LYS A 126 13.14 -15.69 13.33
CA LYS A 126 13.25 -15.01 14.63
C LYS A 126 12.25 -13.86 14.76
N VAL A 127 11.95 -13.19 13.68
CA VAL A 127 11.04 -12.05 13.63
C VAL A 127 10.12 -12.12 12.41
N VAL A 128 8.98 -11.50 12.51
CA VAL A 128 8.06 -11.33 11.38
C VAL A 128 8.39 -10.02 10.67
N THR A 129 8.51 -10.06 9.34
CA THR A 129 8.62 -8.88 8.50
C THR A 129 7.36 -8.74 7.66
N GLY A 130 6.86 -7.53 7.49
CA GLY A 130 5.67 -7.23 6.70
C GLY A 130 5.80 -5.95 5.91
N LEU A 131 5.07 -5.87 4.80
CA LEU A 131 5.03 -4.70 3.92
C LEU A 131 3.62 -4.09 3.86
N GLY A 132 3.53 -2.78 3.94
CA GLY A 132 2.33 -1.97 4.09
C GLY A 132 1.42 -1.88 2.86
N TYR A 133 1.08 -3.00 2.23
CA TYR A 133 0.08 -3.07 1.16
C TYR A 133 -1.34 -3.18 1.72
N CYS A 134 -1.83 -2.10 2.32
CA CYS A 134 -3.12 -2.08 3.02
C CYS A 134 -4.35 -2.32 2.11
N TYR A 135 -4.27 -2.05 0.80
CA TYR A 135 -5.42 -2.18 -0.10
C TYR A 135 -5.93 -3.61 -0.27
N ARG A 136 -5.09 -4.62 -0.05
CA ARG A 136 -5.54 -6.03 0.04
C ARG A 136 -6.60 -6.25 1.13
N ARG A 137 -6.68 -5.33 2.11
CA ARG A 137 -7.64 -5.36 3.22
C ARG A 137 -8.95 -4.64 2.92
N ASN A 138 -9.10 -4.09 1.70
CA ASN A 138 -10.39 -3.56 1.27
C ASN A 138 -11.36 -4.72 0.98
N PRO A 139 -12.52 -4.78 1.64
CA PRO A 139 -13.47 -5.90 1.45
C PRO A 139 -13.91 -6.08 -0.01
N GLY A 140 -14.10 -4.98 -0.75
CA GLY A 140 -14.48 -5.02 -2.17
C GLY A 140 -13.38 -5.63 -3.04
N LEU A 141 -12.13 -5.18 -2.87
CA LEU A 141 -10.98 -5.73 -3.61
C LEU A 141 -10.72 -7.20 -3.25
N ALA A 142 -10.83 -7.54 -1.97
CA ALA A 142 -10.68 -8.93 -1.51
C ALA A 142 -11.78 -9.84 -2.08
N LYS A 143 -13.02 -9.33 -2.18
CA LYS A 143 -14.12 -10.06 -2.82
C LYS A 143 -13.89 -10.29 -4.31
N ILE A 144 -13.33 -9.30 -5.01
CA ILE A 144 -12.94 -9.46 -6.42
C ILE A 144 -11.88 -10.55 -6.56
N ALA A 145 -10.86 -10.56 -5.70
CA ALA A 145 -9.84 -11.60 -5.70
C ALA A 145 -10.46 -13.00 -5.48
N ASP A 146 -11.37 -13.14 -4.51
CA ASP A 146 -12.14 -14.36 -4.29
C ASP A 146 -12.89 -14.84 -5.54
N MET A 147 -13.61 -13.93 -6.21
CA MET A 147 -14.40 -14.25 -7.40
C MET A 147 -13.53 -14.71 -8.57
N VAL A 148 -12.36 -14.12 -8.73
CA VAL A 148 -11.38 -14.50 -9.76
C VAL A 148 -10.76 -15.86 -9.43
N GLN A 149 -10.24 -16.01 -8.20
CA GLN A 149 -9.50 -17.22 -7.77
C GLN A 149 -10.40 -18.43 -7.62
N SER A 150 -11.66 -18.26 -7.25
CA SER A 150 -12.65 -19.34 -7.19
C SER A 150 -13.20 -19.75 -8.56
N GLY A 151 -12.87 -19.03 -9.64
CA GLY A 151 -13.39 -19.28 -10.99
C GLY A 151 -14.86 -18.87 -11.18
N GLN A 152 -15.43 -18.06 -10.29
CA GLN A 152 -16.80 -17.59 -10.39
C GLN A 152 -17.05 -16.79 -11.68
N LEU A 153 -16.04 -16.04 -12.16
CA LEU A 153 -16.10 -15.29 -13.42
C LEU A 153 -15.76 -16.13 -14.66
N GLY A 154 -15.46 -17.43 -14.50
CA GLY A 154 -14.95 -18.28 -15.57
C GLY A 154 -13.50 -17.99 -15.93
N GLU A 155 -13.12 -18.21 -17.19
CA GLU A 155 -11.79 -17.80 -17.68
C GLU A 155 -11.74 -16.28 -17.80
N ILE A 156 -10.71 -15.67 -17.21
CA ILE A 156 -10.55 -14.21 -17.26
C ILE A 156 -10.05 -13.81 -18.64
N THR A 157 -10.79 -12.93 -19.27
CA THR A 157 -10.52 -12.45 -20.64
C THR A 157 -9.82 -11.09 -20.64
N HIS A 158 -10.15 -10.20 -19.67
CA HIS A 158 -9.58 -8.86 -19.58
C HIS A 158 -9.41 -8.46 -18.12
N PHE A 159 -8.33 -7.75 -17.86
CA PHE A 159 -8.07 -7.05 -16.60
C PHE A 159 -7.71 -5.60 -16.91
N ASP A 160 -8.42 -4.65 -16.32
CA ASP A 160 -8.10 -3.22 -16.40
C ASP A 160 -7.87 -2.65 -15.01
N ALA A 161 -6.74 -1.97 -14.83
CA ALA A 161 -6.35 -1.38 -13.57
C ALA A 161 -5.78 0.02 -13.75
N ARG A 162 -6.33 0.98 -13.00
CA ARG A 162 -5.77 2.33 -12.94
C ARG A 162 -5.76 2.87 -11.52
N TYR A 163 -4.74 3.66 -11.20
CA TYR A 163 -4.70 4.42 -9.95
C TYR A 163 -4.24 5.85 -10.25
N TRP A 164 -5.20 6.76 -10.25
CA TRP A 164 -4.98 8.16 -10.56
C TRP A 164 -5.14 9.02 -9.32
N CYS A 165 -4.25 10.00 -9.19
CA CYS A 165 -4.27 11.02 -8.14
C CYS A 165 -4.06 12.40 -8.76
N ASP A 166 -4.49 13.44 -8.04
CA ASP A 166 -4.37 14.83 -8.48
C ASP A 166 -3.39 15.67 -7.62
N TYR A 167 -2.74 15.06 -6.64
CA TYR A 167 -1.87 15.78 -5.70
C TYR A 167 -0.69 16.49 -6.36
N GLY A 168 -0.34 16.11 -7.58
CA GLY A 168 0.71 16.73 -8.38
C GLY A 168 0.20 17.72 -9.41
N CYS A 169 -1.10 18.00 -9.52
CA CYS A 169 -1.67 18.87 -10.57
C CYS A 169 -1.29 20.35 -10.44
N ASP A 170 -1.17 20.86 -9.23
CA ASP A 170 -0.76 22.26 -9.04
C ASP A 170 0.75 22.40 -9.31
N PRO A 171 1.16 23.16 -10.34
CA PRO A 171 2.57 23.39 -10.64
C PRO A 171 3.31 24.18 -9.54
N ASN A 172 2.56 24.86 -8.67
CA ASN A 172 3.09 25.63 -7.55
C ASN A 172 3.30 24.75 -6.28
N THR A 173 2.94 23.47 -6.33
CA THR A 173 3.30 22.53 -5.25
C THR A 173 4.82 22.46 -5.13
N PRO A 174 5.41 22.74 -3.93
CA PRO A 174 6.86 22.71 -3.74
C PRO A 174 7.49 21.37 -4.06
N ILE A 175 8.75 21.40 -4.50
CA ILE A 175 9.54 20.20 -4.67
C ILE A 175 9.61 19.42 -3.34
N ALA A 176 9.52 18.10 -3.43
CA ALA A 176 9.65 17.19 -2.30
C ALA A 176 10.38 15.93 -2.78
N TRP A 177 10.70 15.03 -1.87
CA TRP A 177 11.35 13.76 -2.20
C TRP A 177 10.61 12.96 -3.28
N ARG A 178 9.27 13.10 -3.37
CA ARG A 178 8.43 12.44 -4.39
C ARG A 178 8.73 12.87 -5.83
N TYR A 179 9.37 14.01 -6.03
CA TYR A 179 9.70 14.58 -7.35
C TYR A 179 11.18 14.41 -7.72
N LYS A 180 11.94 13.73 -6.86
CA LYS A 180 13.38 13.48 -7.00
C LYS A 180 13.65 11.99 -7.22
N GLY A 181 14.73 11.69 -7.95
CA GLY A 181 15.14 10.32 -8.24
C GLY A 181 14.87 9.90 -9.69
N PRO A 182 15.27 8.67 -10.07
CA PRO A 182 15.21 8.21 -11.46
C PRO A 182 13.76 8.05 -11.95
N MET A 183 13.59 8.02 -13.27
CA MET A 183 12.31 7.64 -13.90
C MET A 183 11.85 6.27 -13.37
N GLY A 184 10.58 6.20 -12.99
CA GLY A 184 10.00 5.03 -12.31
C GLY A 184 9.89 5.19 -10.79
N SER A 185 10.57 6.17 -10.19
CA SER A 185 10.45 6.47 -8.75
C SER A 185 9.35 7.49 -8.42
N GLY A 186 8.69 8.04 -9.44
CA GLY A 186 7.62 9.04 -9.30
C GLY A 186 6.25 8.39 -9.05
N ALA A 187 5.29 8.66 -9.95
CA ALA A 187 3.95 8.08 -9.85
C ALA A 187 3.98 6.55 -9.91
N LEU A 188 4.87 5.96 -10.72
CA LEU A 188 5.05 4.51 -10.78
C LEU A 188 5.47 3.95 -9.42
N GLY A 189 6.44 4.53 -8.75
CA GLY A 189 6.89 4.09 -7.42
C GLY A 189 5.85 4.34 -6.33
N ASP A 190 5.24 5.52 -6.29
CA ASP A 190 4.32 5.93 -5.21
C ASP A 190 2.96 5.23 -5.31
N VAL A 191 2.22 5.43 -6.40
CA VAL A 191 0.88 4.86 -6.57
C VAL A 191 0.87 3.57 -7.39
N GLY A 192 1.84 3.40 -8.28
CA GLY A 192 1.98 2.19 -9.10
C GLY A 192 2.33 0.96 -8.28
N SER A 193 3.09 1.09 -7.20
CA SER A 193 3.38 -0.03 -6.29
C SER A 193 2.11 -0.66 -5.71
N HIS A 194 1.13 0.15 -5.32
CA HIS A 194 -0.18 -0.35 -4.90
C HIS A 194 -0.93 -1.07 -6.02
N LEU A 195 -0.87 -0.52 -7.23
CA LEU A 195 -1.59 -1.11 -8.35
C LEU A 195 -0.96 -2.42 -8.81
N VAL A 196 0.38 -2.54 -8.76
CA VAL A 196 1.11 -3.81 -8.97
C VAL A 196 0.66 -4.86 -7.95
N ASP A 197 0.67 -4.49 -6.67
CA ASP A 197 0.24 -5.36 -5.59
C ASP A 197 -1.21 -5.83 -5.76
N THR A 198 -2.13 -4.89 -6.04
CA THR A 198 -3.55 -5.21 -6.24
C THR A 198 -3.75 -6.11 -7.47
N SER A 199 -3.00 -5.88 -8.55
CA SER A 199 -3.07 -6.70 -9.76
C SER A 199 -2.64 -8.15 -9.49
N GLU A 200 -1.51 -8.36 -8.81
CA GLU A 200 -1.06 -9.71 -8.42
C GLU A 200 -1.98 -10.36 -7.39
N PHE A 201 -2.52 -9.58 -6.46
CA PHE A 201 -3.48 -10.08 -5.46
C PHE A 201 -4.76 -10.62 -6.10
N ILE A 202 -5.24 -9.99 -7.18
CA ILE A 202 -6.47 -10.40 -7.87
C ILE A 202 -6.20 -11.52 -8.88
N CYS A 203 -5.22 -11.32 -9.79
CA CYS A 203 -5.03 -12.16 -10.96
C CYS A 203 -3.89 -13.18 -10.84
N GLY A 204 -3.13 -13.16 -9.74
CA GLY A 204 -1.94 -13.99 -9.57
C GLY A 204 -0.67 -13.36 -10.14
N PRO A 205 0.45 -14.11 -10.18
CA PRO A 205 1.76 -13.55 -10.49
C PRO A 205 1.87 -12.96 -11.91
N LEU A 206 2.54 -11.81 -12.01
CA LEU A 206 2.93 -11.21 -13.28
C LEU A 206 4.15 -11.92 -13.86
N LYS A 207 4.10 -12.24 -15.15
CA LYS A 207 5.18 -12.86 -15.93
C LYS A 207 6.03 -11.81 -16.66
N ALA A 208 5.38 -10.84 -17.28
CA ALA A 208 6.04 -9.82 -18.09
C ALA A 208 5.22 -8.53 -18.17
N VAL A 209 5.87 -7.47 -18.62
CA VAL A 209 5.25 -6.17 -18.94
C VAL A 209 5.68 -5.73 -20.35
N ALA A 210 4.81 -5.02 -21.08
CA ALA A 210 5.09 -4.58 -22.44
C ALA A 210 4.45 -3.20 -22.71
N GLY A 211 4.95 -2.48 -23.72
CA GLY A 211 4.37 -1.23 -24.19
C GLY A 211 4.43 -0.11 -23.15
N ALA A 212 5.33 -0.19 -22.18
CA ALA A 212 5.41 0.80 -21.10
C ALA A 212 5.82 2.18 -21.64
N GLN A 213 5.17 3.21 -21.08
CA GLN A 213 5.48 4.62 -21.31
C GLN A 213 5.47 5.36 -19.98
N LEU A 214 6.51 6.17 -19.73
CA LEU A 214 6.61 7.05 -18.57
C LEU A 214 6.74 8.50 -19.04
N SER A 215 6.07 9.41 -18.35
CA SER A 215 6.09 10.84 -18.70
C SER A 215 6.18 11.74 -17.47
N THR A 216 7.04 12.75 -17.53
CA THR A 216 7.05 13.89 -16.62
C THR A 216 6.27 15.04 -17.28
N VAL A 217 5.11 15.37 -16.77
CA VAL A 217 4.21 16.41 -17.30
C VAL A 217 4.62 17.79 -16.78
N ILE A 218 4.75 17.93 -15.45
CA ILE A 218 5.19 19.16 -14.80
C ILE A 218 6.70 19.12 -14.59
N LYS A 219 7.44 19.80 -15.45
CA LYS A 219 8.90 19.71 -15.53
C LYS A 219 9.63 20.43 -14.39
N LYS A 220 8.99 21.43 -13.77
CA LYS A 220 9.61 22.28 -12.75
C LYS A 220 8.62 22.62 -11.66
N ARG A 221 9.11 22.76 -10.44
CA ARG A 221 8.32 23.14 -9.26
C ARG A 221 9.09 24.13 -8.40
N PRO A 222 8.43 24.97 -7.58
CA PRO A 222 9.10 25.80 -6.58
C PRO A 222 9.99 24.97 -5.64
N PRO A 223 11.03 25.56 -5.03
CA PRO A 223 11.88 24.89 -4.07
C PRO A 223 11.09 24.35 -2.87
N ALA A 224 11.69 23.37 -2.15
CA ALA A 224 11.11 22.82 -0.94
C ALA A 224 10.85 23.92 0.10
N LEU A 225 9.73 23.80 0.81
CA LEU A 225 9.39 24.67 1.93
C LEU A 225 9.77 24.00 3.25
N GLU A 226 10.36 24.76 4.15
CA GLU A 226 10.69 24.29 5.50
C GLU A 226 9.41 23.89 6.26
N GLY A 227 9.44 22.74 6.94
CA GLY A 227 8.29 22.21 7.68
C GLY A 227 7.19 21.54 6.82
N VAL A 228 7.37 21.47 5.50
CA VAL A 228 6.41 20.81 4.58
C VAL A 228 6.96 19.47 4.10
N ALA A 229 6.65 18.41 4.81
CA ALA A 229 7.00 17.05 4.39
C ALA A 229 6.11 16.57 3.24
N GLY A 230 6.73 16.15 2.13
CA GLY A 230 6.05 15.50 1.01
C GLY A 230 5.26 16.39 0.06
N GLY A 231 5.18 17.69 0.29
CA GLY A 231 4.64 18.69 -0.66
C GLY A 231 3.12 18.67 -0.88
N ARG A 232 2.35 17.72 -0.34
CA ARG A 232 0.89 17.65 -0.54
C ARG A 232 0.19 18.78 0.22
N GLY A 233 -0.72 19.49 -0.48
CA GLY A 233 -1.54 20.55 0.12
C GLY A 233 -0.80 21.86 0.39
N ALA A 234 0.46 21.99 -0.03
CA ALA A 234 1.21 23.25 0.04
C ALA A 234 1.32 23.87 -1.36
N SER A 235 1.32 25.19 -1.43
CA SER A 235 1.56 25.95 -2.65
C SER A 235 2.57 27.07 -2.36
N SER A 236 3.44 27.36 -3.32
CA SER A 236 4.47 28.41 -3.23
C SER A 236 4.43 29.31 -4.44
N GLN A 237 4.62 30.60 -4.24
CA GLN A 237 4.72 31.62 -5.29
C GLN A 237 6.17 32.02 -5.57
N ALA A 238 7.15 31.20 -5.17
CA ALA A 238 8.56 31.49 -5.43
C ALA A 238 8.84 31.48 -6.95
N GLU A 239 9.58 32.51 -7.43
CA GLU A 239 10.02 32.57 -8.84
C GLU A 239 11.07 31.49 -9.17
N ALA A 240 11.91 31.14 -8.19
CA ALA A 240 12.87 30.05 -8.34
C ALA A 240 12.18 28.71 -8.53
N THR A 241 12.73 27.84 -9.39
CA THR A 241 12.20 26.52 -9.62
C THR A 241 13.31 25.47 -9.66
N GLU A 242 12.95 24.24 -9.27
CA GLU A 242 13.78 23.06 -9.38
C GLU A 242 13.18 22.06 -10.39
N ILE A 243 14.03 21.22 -10.98
CA ILE A 243 13.62 20.21 -11.96
C ILE A 243 12.92 19.04 -11.23
N VAL A 244 11.80 18.60 -11.79
CA VAL A 244 11.18 17.32 -11.48
C VAL A 244 11.93 16.24 -12.24
N GLU A 245 12.46 15.24 -11.54
CA GLU A 245 13.40 14.26 -12.11
C GLU A 245 12.69 12.97 -12.57
N ASN A 246 11.50 12.69 -12.05
CA ASN A 246 10.80 11.42 -12.25
C ASN A 246 9.41 11.59 -12.89
N ASP A 247 8.72 10.48 -13.07
CA ASP A 247 7.46 10.37 -13.78
C ASP A 247 6.26 10.92 -13.01
N ASP A 248 5.36 11.59 -13.75
CA ASP A 248 4.01 11.95 -13.30
C ASP A 248 2.96 10.93 -13.76
N VAL A 249 3.25 10.21 -14.86
CA VAL A 249 2.34 9.24 -15.48
C VAL A 249 3.13 8.02 -15.92
N ALA A 250 2.56 6.84 -15.71
CA ALA A 250 3.07 5.59 -16.28
C ALA A 250 1.91 4.72 -16.77
N THR A 251 2.10 4.07 -17.93
CA THR A 251 1.16 3.11 -18.53
C THR A 251 1.91 1.90 -19.06
N CYS A 252 1.29 0.71 -19.00
CA CYS A 252 1.82 -0.47 -19.67
C CYS A 252 0.74 -1.55 -19.85
N THR A 253 1.10 -2.61 -20.60
CA THR A 253 0.37 -3.88 -20.63
C THR A 253 0.98 -4.84 -19.63
N LEU A 254 0.14 -5.47 -18.82
CA LEU A 254 0.50 -6.54 -17.88
C LEU A 254 0.26 -7.90 -18.54
N LYS A 255 1.18 -8.85 -18.35
CA LYS A 255 1.04 -10.24 -18.75
C LYS A 255 1.22 -11.13 -17.53
N PHE A 256 0.20 -11.88 -17.18
CA PHE A 256 0.20 -12.78 -16.02
C PHE A 256 0.67 -14.19 -16.40
N GLU A 257 1.17 -14.96 -15.42
CA GLU A 257 1.64 -16.33 -15.65
C GLU A 257 0.52 -17.27 -16.15
N ASN A 258 -0.71 -17.03 -15.73
CA ASN A 258 -1.91 -17.78 -16.15
C ASN A 258 -2.47 -17.36 -17.52
N GLY A 259 -1.78 -16.47 -18.24
CA GLY A 259 -2.15 -16.04 -19.59
C GLY A 259 -3.07 -14.82 -19.66
N ILE A 260 -3.55 -14.31 -18.55
CA ILE A 260 -4.34 -13.07 -18.51
C ILE A 260 -3.49 -11.91 -19.05
N ILE A 261 -4.11 -11.05 -19.85
CA ILE A 261 -3.54 -9.77 -20.29
C ILE A 261 -4.34 -8.64 -19.66
N GLY A 262 -3.63 -7.65 -19.12
CA GLY A 262 -4.25 -6.50 -18.49
C GLY A 262 -3.64 -5.18 -18.93
N THR A 263 -4.36 -4.09 -18.65
CA THR A 263 -3.87 -2.73 -18.77
C THR A 263 -3.51 -2.17 -17.39
N PHE A 264 -2.53 -1.28 -17.38
CA PHE A 264 -2.05 -0.62 -16.18
C PHE A 264 -1.86 0.86 -16.46
N SER A 265 -2.43 1.72 -15.62
CA SER A 265 -2.29 3.17 -15.75
C SER A 265 -2.21 3.85 -14.40
N VAL A 266 -1.15 4.61 -14.17
CA VAL A 266 -1.01 5.45 -12.97
C VAL A 266 -0.72 6.89 -13.33
N SER A 267 -1.21 7.80 -12.51
CA SER A 267 -0.98 9.24 -12.64
C SER A 267 -1.02 9.91 -11.27
N ARG A 268 -0.18 10.94 -11.07
CA ARG A 268 -0.29 11.87 -9.94
C ARG A 268 -0.76 13.27 -10.37
N VAL A 269 -1.09 13.42 -11.66
CA VAL A 269 -1.54 14.68 -12.28
C VAL A 269 -2.86 14.53 -13.02
N ALA A 270 -3.70 13.60 -12.60
CA ALA A 270 -5.03 13.41 -13.13
C ALA A 270 -6.02 14.33 -12.41
N PHE A 271 -6.34 15.48 -13.01
CA PHE A 271 -7.19 16.50 -12.43
C PHE A 271 -8.53 15.93 -11.97
N ASN A 272 -8.99 16.32 -10.78
CA ASN A 272 -10.25 15.87 -10.15
C ASN A 272 -10.32 14.35 -9.88
N SER A 273 -9.15 13.73 -9.67
CA SER A 273 -9.02 12.32 -9.25
C SER A 273 -8.20 12.24 -7.96
N PRO A 274 -8.73 12.67 -6.81
CA PRO A 274 -7.91 12.88 -5.60
C PRO A 274 -7.30 11.58 -5.05
N ASN A 275 -8.00 10.44 -5.21
CA ASN A 275 -7.54 9.11 -4.80
C ASN A 275 -8.40 8.05 -5.51
N SER A 276 -8.13 7.80 -6.79
CA SER A 276 -9.03 7.06 -7.68
C SER A 276 -8.39 5.79 -8.22
N MET A 277 -8.40 4.71 -7.41
CA MET A 277 -8.11 3.37 -7.91
C MET A 277 -9.39 2.77 -8.50
N GLN A 278 -9.29 2.25 -9.71
CA GLN A 278 -10.38 1.52 -10.38
C GLN A 278 -9.83 0.21 -10.94
N ILE A 279 -10.60 -0.85 -10.75
CA ILE A 279 -10.30 -2.20 -11.22
C ILE A 279 -11.52 -2.73 -11.95
N THR A 280 -11.31 -3.33 -13.11
CA THR A 280 -12.35 -4.08 -13.84
C THR A 280 -11.79 -5.43 -14.27
N VAL A 281 -12.53 -6.49 -13.99
CA VAL A 281 -12.20 -7.85 -14.40
C VAL A 281 -13.36 -8.42 -15.20
N ASN A 282 -13.09 -8.86 -16.42
CA ASN A 282 -14.05 -9.54 -17.28
C ASN A 282 -13.63 -11.01 -17.47
N GLY A 283 -14.60 -11.89 -17.36
CA GLY A 283 -14.43 -13.31 -17.63
C GLY A 283 -15.55 -13.87 -18.50
N THR A 284 -15.44 -15.13 -18.86
CA THR A 284 -16.41 -15.80 -19.74
C THR A 284 -17.79 -16.00 -19.10
N LYS A 285 -17.91 -15.84 -17.77
CA LYS A 285 -19.17 -16.02 -17.02
C LYS A 285 -19.65 -14.76 -16.32
N GLY A 286 -18.95 -13.64 -16.47
CA GLY A 286 -19.36 -12.39 -15.85
C GLY A 286 -18.27 -11.35 -15.78
N MET A 287 -18.57 -10.26 -15.11
CA MET A 287 -17.63 -9.18 -14.84
C MET A 287 -17.77 -8.67 -13.41
N VAL A 288 -16.71 -8.09 -12.88
CA VAL A 288 -16.74 -7.36 -11.62
C VAL A 288 -15.88 -6.10 -11.73
N SER A 289 -16.31 -5.00 -11.09
CA SER A 289 -15.49 -3.80 -11.01
C SER A 289 -15.57 -3.14 -9.64
N PHE A 290 -14.52 -2.42 -9.31
CA PHE A 290 -14.34 -1.65 -8.08
C PHE A 290 -13.94 -0.21 -8.43
N ASP A 291 -14.49 0.74 -7.68
CA ASP A 291 -14.09 2.15 -7.70
C ASP A 291 -13.82 2.62 -6.27
N MET A 292 -12.61 3.05 -5.99
CA MET A 292 -12.20 3.51 -4.66
C MET A 292 -12.99 4.73 -4.16
N ALA A 293 -13.51 5.57 -5.07
CA ALA A 293 -14.42 6.67 -4.71
C ALA A 293 -15.74 6.16 -4.12
N ARG A 294 -16.04 4.87 -4.30
CA ARG A 294 -17.24 4.17 -3.82
C ARG A 294 -16.86 2.85 -3.13
N ALA A 295 -15.88 2.91 -2.24
CA ALA A 295 -15.22 1.75 -1.62
C ALA A 295 -16.16 0.78 -0.86
N GLY A 296 -17.38 1.21 -0.55
CA GLY A 296 -18.41 0.38 0.11
C GLY A 296 -19.25 -0.48 -0.84
N GLU A 297 -18.90 -0.62 -2.12
CA GLU A 297 -19.65 -1.37 -3.12
C GLU A 297 -18.75 -1.91 -4.24
N ILE A 298 -19.25 -2.91 -4.94
CA ILE A 298 -18.72 -3.39 -6.22
C ILE A 298 -19.84 -3.48 -7.25
N MET A 299 -19.49 -3.43 -8.53
CA MET A 299 -20.42 -3.72 -9.63
C MET A 299 -20.19 -5.14 -10.11
N VAL A 300 -21.24 -5.95 -10.22
CA VAL A 300 -21.17 -7.36 -10.63
C VAL A 300 -22.19 -7.65 -11.70
N ASP A 301 -21.78 -8.34 -12.76
CA ASP A 301 -22.67 -9.06 -13.68
C ASP A 301 -22.21 -10.52 -13.74
N ASP A 302 -23.05 -11.43 -13.32
CA ASP A 302 -22.79 -12.89 -13.24
C ASP A 302 -23.80 -13.70 -14.05
N GLN A 303 -24.46 -13.05 -15.02
CA GLN A 303 -25.47 -13.65 -15.91
C GLN A 303 -26.71 -14.25 -15.19
N THR A 304 -26.93 -13.90 -13.92
CA THR A 304 -28.11 -14.40 -13.17
C THR A 304 -29.38 -13.62 -13.46
N ALA A 305 -29.27 -12.48 -14.16
CA ALA A 305 -30.43 -11.66 -14.51
C ALA A 305 -31.29 -12.30 -15.62
N PRO A 306 -32.63 -12.12 -15.58
CA PRO A 306 -33.51 -12.53 -16.68
C PRO A 306 -33.13 -11.87 -18.00
N ALA A 307 -33.48 -12.53 -19.12
CA ALA A 307 -33.23 -11.99 -20.46
C ALA A 307 -33.81 -10.57 -20.61
N GLY A 308 -33.00 -9.67 -21.15
CA GLY A 308 -33.34 -8.23 -21.32
C GLY A 308 -33.15 -7.36 -20.06
N LEU A 309 -32.77 -7.93 -18.93
CA LEU A 309 -32.49 -7.20 -17.68
C LEU A 309 -31.03 -7.38 -17.23
N GLY A 310 -30.17 -7.93 -18.09
CA GLY A 310 -28.73 -8.09 -17.83
C GLY A 310 -28.01 -6.75 -17.76
N GLY A 311 -26.86 -6.78 -17.09
CA GLY A 311 -25.98 -5.64 -16.89
C GLY A 311 -25.44 -5.58 -15.47
N PRO A 312 -24.41 -4.79 -15.21
CA PRO A 312 -23.80 -4.72 -13.89
C PRO A 312 -24.77 -4.20 -12.83
N ARG A 313 -24.96 -4.98 -11.77
CA ARG A 313 -25.70 -4.56 -10.58
C ARG A 313 -24.75 -4.08 -9.49
N ARG A 314 -25.20 -3.13 -8.70
CA ARG A 314 -24.50 -2.68 -7.51
C ARG A 314 -24.67 -3.69 -6.37
N VAL A 315 -23.57 -4.11 -5.79
CA VAL A 315 -23.55 -4.96 -4.59
C VAL A 315 -22.85 -4.20 -3.47
N LEU A 316 -23.58 -3.92 -2.39
CA LEU A 316 -22.99 -3.27 -1.22
C LEU A 316 -22.10 -4.26 -0.48
N VAL A 317 -20.96 -3.77 0.01
CA VAL A 317 -20.12 -4.52 0.94
C VAL A 317 -20.96 -4.89 2.17
N ASN A 318 -20.88 -6.15 2.59
CA ASN A 318 -21.71 -6.75 3.61
C ASN A 318 -20.94 -7.88 4.33
N PRO A 319 -21.50 -8.52 5.38
CA PRO A 319 -20.81 -9.56 6.17
C PRO A 319 -20.30 -10.80 5.41
N ASP A 320 -20.74 -11.02 4.17
CA ASP A 320 -20.23 -12.11 3.30
C ASP A 320 -18.99 -11.71 2.49
N PHE A 321 -18.52 -10.47 2.67
CA PHE A 321 -17.26 -10.00 2.09
C PHE A 321 -16.11 -10.23 3.07
N PRO A 322 -14.89 -10.57 2.57
CA PRO A 322 -13.71 -10.66 3.42
C PRO A 322 -13.49 -9.37 4.21
N TYR A 323 -12.93 -9.47 5.41
CA TYR A 323 -12.62 -8.34 6.32
C TYR A 323 -13.79 -7.50 6.80
N PHE A 324 -15.02 -7.74 6.38
CA PHE A 324 -16.15 -6.89 6.77
C PHE A 324 -16.78 -7.32 8.10
N LYS A 325 -17.13 -8.63 8.22
CA LYS A 325 -17.69 -9.18 9.46
C LYS A 325 -16.66 -9.10 10.60
N GLY A 326 -17.03 -8.42 11.68
CA GLY A 326 -16.14 -8.20 12.82
C GLY A 326 -15.09 -7.11 12.60
N GLY A 327 -14.99 -6.54 11.41
CA GLY A 327 -14.04 -5.45 11.10
C GLY A 327 -14.40 -4.10 11.72
N SER A 328 -15.62 -3.97 12.22
CA SER A 328 -16.08 -2.81 13.01
C SER A 328 -17.20 -3.22 13.94
N SER A 329 -17.56 -2.35 14.88
CA SER A 329 -18.73 -2.57 15.76
C SER A 329 -20.07 -2.52 15.04
N MET A 330 -20.10 -2.00 13.80
CA MET A 330 -21.27 -1.94 12.92
C MET A 330 -20.90 -2.60 11.58
N ASP A 331 -21.15 -3.89 11.45
CA ASP A 331 -20.76 -4.72 10.31
C ASP A 331 -21.94 -5.20 9.46
N PHE A 332 -22.86 -4.32 9.13
CA PHE A 332 -23.98 -4.59 8.22
C PHE A 332 -23.90 -3.76 6.93
N GLY A 333 -24.52 -4.24 5.87
CA GLY A 333 -24.48 -3.58 4.54
C GLY A 333 -24.93 -2.12 4.58
N GLY A 334 -24.20 -1.24 3.90
CA GLY A 334 -24.50 0.20 3.81
C GLY A 334 -23.80 1.08 4.84
N VAL A 335 -23.03 0.52 5.78
CA VAL A 335 -22.23 1.29 6.74
C VAL A 335 -21.03 1.98 6.07
N GLY A 336 -20.57 1.42 4.95
CA GLY A 336 -19.42 1.94 4.21
C GLY A 336 -18.10 1.31 4.63
N VAL A 337 -17.04 1.68 3.91
CA VAL A 337 -15.67 1.23 4.14
C VAL A 337 -14.75 2.44 3.95
N THR A 338 -13.80 2.63 4.87
CA THR A 338 -12.81 3.69 4.79
C THR A 338 -11.40 3.13 4.56
N GLN A 339 -10.52 3.93 4.00
CA GLN A 339 -9.11 3.54 3.84
C GLN A 339 -8.42 3.35 5.20
N ILE A 340 -8.83 4.10 6.22
CA ILE A 340 -8.26 3.99 7.56
C ILE A 340 -8.48 2.60 8.16
N GLN A 341 -9.67 2.01 7.96
CA GLN A 341 -9.97 0.64 8.42
C GLN A 341 -9.02 -0.40 7.82
N GLN A 342 -8.53 -0.20 6.60
CA GLN A 342 -7.58 -1.12 5.97
C GLN A 342 -6.24 -1.16 6.73
N PHE A 343 -5.79 -0.04 7.32
CA PHE A 343 -4.62 0.00 8.18
C PHE A 343 -4.88 -0.70 9.53
N VAL A 344 -6.09 -0.59 10.07
CA VAL A 344 -6.48 -1.35 11.28
C VAL A 344 -6.42 -2.85 11.00
N TYR A 345 -6.99 -3.29 9.87
CA TYR A 345 -7.00 -4.72 9.48
C TYR A 345 -5.59 -5.22 9.17
N GLN A 346 -4.74 -4.39 8.59
CA GLN A 346 -3.33 -4.70 8.36
C GLN A 346 -2.57 -4.87 9.68
N ALA A 347 -2.75 -3.96 10.62
CA ALA A 347 -2.13 -4.04 11.94
C ALA A 347 -2.60 -5.29 12.70
N HIS A 348 -3.91 -5.60 12.65
CA HIS A 348 -4.46 -6.82 13.24
C HIS A 348 -3.85 -8.08 12.62
N ALA A 349 -3.85 -8.20 11.29
CA ALA A 349 -3.28 -9.35 10.58
C ALA A 349 -1.78 -9.52 10.87
N PHE A 350 -1.04 -8.43 10.98
CA PHE A 350 0.36 -8.49 11.36
C PHE A 350 0.54 -8.93 12.82
N LEU A 351 -0.33 -8.48 13.71
CA LEU A 351 -0.34 -8.94 15.11
C LEU A 351 -0.63 -10.44 15.21
N GLU A 352 -1.58 -10.97 14.42
CA GLU A 352 -1.85 -12.41 14.33
C GLU A 352 -0.61 -13.19 13.88
N GLN A 353 0.11 -12.70 12.87
CA GLN A 353 1.37 -13.33 12.43
C GLN A 353 2.42 -13.35 13.53
N VAL A 354 2.61 -12.24 14.26
CA VAL A 354 3.54 -12.14 15.39
C VAL A 354 3.14 -13.06 16.53
N ALA A 355 1.85 -13.17 16.80
CA ALA A 355 1.30 -14.05 17.83
C ALA A 355 1.28 -15.54 17.42
N GLY A 356 1.56 -15.85 16.15
CA GLY A 356 1.58 -17.23 15.62
C GLY A 356 0.18 -17.84 15.45
N VAL A 357 -0.84 -17.01 15.23
CA VAL A 357 -2.21 -17.48 14.91
C VAL A 357 -2.21 -18.15 13.55
N LYS A 358 -2.74 -19.39 13.48
CA LYS A 358 -2.72 -20.20 12.25
C LYS A 358 -3.92 -19.96 11.35
N ASP A 359 -5.09 -19.75 11.94
CA ASP A 359 -6.38 -19.60 11.24
C ASP A 359 -6.86 -18.15 11.27
N GLY A 360 -5.91 -17.20 11.28
CA GLY A 360 -6.17 -15.77 11.27
C GLY A 360 -6.47 -15.21 9.88
N LEU A 361 -6.42 -13.89 9.78
CA LEU A 361 -6.52 -13.21 8.49
C LEU A 361 -5.35 -13.59 7.57
N PRO A 362 -5.54 -13.54 6.23
CA PRO A 362 -4.44 -13.73 5.30
C PRO A 362 -3.22 -12.88 5.70
N PRO A 363 -2.01 -13.43 5.65
CA PRO A 363 -0.82 -12.75 6.16
C PRO A 363 -0.52 -11.45 5.40
N THR A 364 0.12 -10.51 6.08
CA THR A 364 0.73 -9.34 5.45
C THR A 364 1.89 -9.81 4.58
N PRO A 365 2.03 -9.33 3.32
CA PRO A 365 3.16 -9.66 2.48
C PRO A 365 4.49 -9.37 3.17
N ASP A 366 5.47 -10.23 3.01
CA ASP A 366 6.80 -10.10 3.60
C ASP A 366 7.77 -9.26 2.73
N PHE A 367 9.01 -9.13 3.16
CA PHE A 367 10.05 -8.42 2.41
C PHE A 367 10.45 -9.15 1.11
N ALA A 368 10.30 -10.48 1.03
CA ALA A 368 10.55 -11.22 -0.20
C ALA A 368 9.52 -10.84 -1.28
N TYR A 369 8.25 -10.74 -0.90
CA TYR A 369 7.22 -10.19 -1.79
C TYR A 369 7.49 -8.72 -2.14
N GLY A 370 7.96 -7.92 -1.19
CA GLY A 370 8.36 -6.54 -1.42
C GLY A 370 9.46 -6.42 -2.48
N TYR A 371 10.48 -7.27 -2.44
CA TYR A 371 11.51 -7.34 -3.47
C TYR A 371 10.92 -7.74 -4.83
N ARG A 372 10.00 -8.72 -4.89
CA ARG A 372 9.27 -9.06 -6.11
C ARG A 372 8.53 -7.85 -6.69
N SER A 373 7.80 -7.13 -5.87
CA SER A 373 7.08 -5.91 -6.28
C SER A 373 8.03 -4.85 -6.85
N MET A 374 9.19 -4.63 -6.22
CA MET A 374 10.21 -3.71 -6.74
C MET A 374 10.78 -4.17 -8.09
N ARG A 375 10.94 -5.47 -8.34
CA ARG A 375 11.36 -6.01 -9.64
C ARG A 375 10.32 -5.74 -10.74
N ILE A 376 9.03 -5.78 -10.41
CA ILE A 376 7.96 -5.46 -11.36
C ILE A 376 8.01 -3.97 -11.73
N LEU A 377 8.16 -3.08 -10.74
CA LEU A 377 8.30 -1.64 -10.99
C LEU A 377 9.54 -1.33 -11.85
N ASP A 378 10.67 -1.96 -11.56
CA ASP A 378 11.90 -1.86 -12.35
C ASP A 378 11.72 -2.38 -13.79
N ALA A 379 11.00 -3.50 -13.96
CA ALA A 379 10.69 -4.03 -15.29
C ALA A 379 9.83 -3.06 -16.11
N ILE A 380 8.85 -2.40 -15.49
CA ILE A 380 8.03 -1.35 -16.14
C ILE A 380 8.91 -0.16 -16.56
N ALA A 381 9.77 0.33 -15.66
CA ALA A 381 10.69 1.43 -15.96
C ALA A 381 11.67 1.09 -17.07
N LYS A 382 12.27 -0.10 -17.04
CA LYS A 382 13.16 -0.62 -18.10
C LYS A 382 12.45 -0.84 -19.44
N CYS A 383 11.23 -1.36 -19.41
CA CYS A 383 10.40 -1.49 -20.61
C CYS A 383 10.21 -0.12 -21.28
N ALA A 384 9.85 0.91 -20.51
CA ALA A 384 9.68 2.26 -21.03
C ALA A 384 11.00 2.84 -21.60
N ALA A 385 12.12 2.67 -20.89
CA ALA A 385 13.44 3.11 -21.33
C ALA A 385 13.90 2.42 -22.63
N ASN A 386 13.41 1.21 -22.89
CA ASN A 386 13.69 0.41 -24.10
C ASN A 386 12.57 0.49 -25.16
N GLY A 387 11.87 1.63 -25.24
CA GLY A 387 10.85 1.88 -26.27
C GLY A 387 9.61 0.99 -26.19
N GLY A 388 9.29 0.47 -24.99
CA GLY A 388 8.14 -0.40 -24.78
C GLY A 388 8.39 -1.88 -25.07
N THR A 389 9.63 -2.27 -25.33
CA THR A 389 9.99 -3.69 -25.52
C THR A 389 9.61 -4.52 -24.30
N GLU A 390 9.03 -5.69 -24.54
CA GLU A 390 8.60 -6.61 -23.48
C GLU A 390 9.75 -6.97 -22.52
N MET A 391 9.48 -6.90 -21.24
CA MET A 391 10.41 -7.23 -20.17
C MET A 391 9.81 -8.34 -19.30
N GLU A 392 10.52 -9.47 -19.19
CA GLU A 392 10.16 -10.53 -18.25
C GLU A 392 10.50 -10.14 -16.81
N ILE A 393 9.64 -10.56 -15.88
CA ILE A 393 9.84 -10.39 -14.44
C ILE A 393 10.59 -11.63 -13.94
N LYS A 394 11.90 -11.47 -13.76
CA LYS A 394 12.82 -12.56 -13.36
C LYS A 394 12.89 -12.70 -11.84
#